data_0e97f18b252681f0fceab70305744672
#
_entry.id   0e97f18b252681f0fceab70305744672
#
_cell.length_a   1.000
_cell.length_b   1.000
_cell.length_c   1.000
_cell.angle_alpha   90.00
_cell.angle_beta   90.00
_cell.angle_gamma   90.00
#
_symmetry.space_group_name_H-M   'P 1'
#
loop_
_entity.id
_entity.type
_entity.pdbx_description
1 polymer ?
#
loop_
_entity_poly.entity_id
_entity_poly.type
_entity_poly.pdbx_seq_one_letter_code
_entity_poly.pdbx_strand_id
1 'polypeptide(L)'
;KTKKIVLDPVMVAKGGTRLVDEDAINFLKTNLIQKVNLLTPNIPEAEVLTGVKIKNREDMILSAKKLIDMGVKNVLIKGGHLKTKKVEDIFLNKSDFKIFTSPRYKTKNTHGTGCTLSSAITTFFSCGKTIKKACELGIKYVNLAILTNPKYGKGHGPINHLNSLR
;
A
#
# COMPACT_ATOMS: atom_id res chain seq x y z
N LYS A 1 -12.97 -12.85 -17.64
CA LYS A 1 -12.89 -11.56 -16.91
C LYS A 1 -12.13 -11.78 -15.62
N THR A 2 -11.09 -10.96 -15.35
CA THR A 2 -10.29 -11.00 -14.11
C THR A 2 -11.19 -10.69 -12.91
N LYS A 3 -11.22 -11.62 -11.93
CA LYS A 3 -12.08 -11.49 -10.74
C LYS A 3 -11.34 -10.97 -9.50
N LYS A 4 -9.99 -10.89 -9.55
CA LYS A 4 -9.15 -10.49 -8.42
C LYS A 4 -8.23 -9.35 -8.85
N ILE A 5 -8.55 -8.14 -8.42
CA ILE A 5 -7.84 -6.92 -8.80
C ILE A 5 -7.37 -6.21 -7.54
N VAL A 6 -6.07 -5.97 -7.43
CA VAL A 6 -5.44 -5.10 -6.43
C VAL A 6 -4.91 -3.87 -7.16
N LEU A 7 -5.30 -2.69 -6.72
CA LEU A 7 -4.88 -1.42 -7.30
C LEU A 7 -3.92 -0.69 -6.35
N ASP A 8 -2.70 -0.49 -6.80
CA ASP A 8 -1.74 0.45 -6.20
C ASP A 8 -1.86 1.78 -6.96
N PRO A 9 -2.46 2.83 -6.38
CA PRO A 9 -2.77 4.06 -7.09
C PRO A 9 -1.56 4.99 -7.15
N VAL A 10 -0.48 4.56 -7.81
CA VAL A 10 0.77 5.31 -7.87
C VAL A 10 0.55 6.64 -8.61
N MET A 11 0.69 7.76 -7.89
CA MET A 11 0.47 9.11 -8.43
C MET A 11 1.75 9.91 -8.56
N VAL A 12 2.77 9.59 -7.76
CA VAL A 12 4.03 10.32 -7.72
C VAL A 12 5.19 9.33 -7.67
N ALA A 13 6.18 9.53 -8.51
CA ALA A 13 7.42 8.77 -8.49
C ALA A 13 8.20 9.04 -7.19
N LYS A 14 9.09 8.14 -6.78
CA LYS A 14 9.92 8.30 -5.58
C LYS A 14 10.79 9.57 -5.61
N GLY A 15 11.09 10.10 -6.79
CA GLY A 15 11.79 11.37 -7.00
C GLY A 15 10.92 12.63 -6.92
N GLY A 16 9.62 12.50 -6.65
CA GLY A 16 8.66 13.61 -6.56
C GLY A 16 7.98 14.00 -7.89
N THR A 17 8.34 13.36 -8.99
CA THR A 17 7.71 13.61 -10.29
C THR A 17 6.27 13.11 -10.29
N ARG A 18 5.32 13.97 -10.65
CA ARG A 18 3.92 13.59 -10.83
C ARG A 18 3.78 12.66 -12.04
N LEU A 19 3.15 11.52 -11.87
CA LEU A 19 2.96 10.49 -12.90
C LEU A 19 1.55 10.52 -13.52
N VAL A 20 0.59 11.15 -12.84
CA VAL A 20 -0.83 11.14 -13.21
C VAL A 20 -1.38 12.57 -13.12
N ASP A 21 -2.11 13.02 -14.12
CA ASP A 21 -2.78 14.31 -14.12
C ASP A 21 -4.09 14.31 -13.31
N GLU A 22 -4.76 15.45 -13.20
CA GLU A 22 -5.98 15.59 -12.41
C GLU A 22 -7.16 14.84 -13.01
N ASP A 23 -7.25 14.80 -14.33
CA ASP A 23 -8.33 14.11 -15.02
C ASP A 23 -8.25 12.61 -14.80
N ALA A 24 -7.04 12.04 -14.86
CA ALA A 24 -6.82 10.64 -14.55
C ALA A 24 -7.09 10.32 -13.07
N ILE A 25 -6.75 11.22 -12.13
CA ILE A 25 -7.10 11.07 -10.71
C ILE A 25 -8.62 11.10 -10.53
N ASN A 26 -9.32 12.01 -11.19
CA ASN A 26 -10.78 12.10 -11.13
C ASN A 26 -11.43 10.84 -11.73
N PHE A 27 -10.94 10.37 -12.87
CA PHE A 27 -11.39 9.12 -13.48
C PHE A 27 -11.17 7.92 -12.54
N LEU A 28 -10.01 7.84 -11.89
CA LEU A 28 -9.71 6.81 -10.93
C LEU A 28 -10.70 6.82 -9.76
N LYS A 29 -10.99 8.00 -9.19
CA LYS A 29 -11.95 8.18 -8.09
C LYS A 29 -13.37 7.76 -8.47
N THR A 30 -13.81 8.12 -9.66
CA THR A 30 -15.23 7.95 -10.08
C THR A 30 -15.50 6.59 -10.73
N ASN A 31 -14.49 5.99 -11.38
CA ASN A 31 -14.72 4.85 -12.25
C ASN A 31 -13.97 3.56 -11.86
N LEU A 32 -12.81 3.67 -11.19
CA LEU A 32 -11.93 2.52 -11.02
C LEU A 32 -11.91 1.96 -9.59
N ILE A 33 -11.81 2.82 -8.56
CA ILE A 33 -11.63 2.35 -7.17
C ILE A 33 -12.76 1.44 -6.67
N GLN A 34 -13.98 1.62 -7.19
CA GLN A 34 -15.15 0.82 -6.83
C GLN A 34 -15.15 -0.58 -7.48
N LYS A 35 -14.36 -0.76 -8.55
CA LYS A 35 -14.31 -2.01 -9.33
C LYS A 35 -13.23 -2.98 -8.86
N VAL A 36 -12.31 -2.52 -8.02
CA VAL A 36 -11.19 -3.34 -7.52
C VAL A 36 -11.55 -4.07 -6.24
N ASN A 37 -10.83 -5.14 -5.94
CA ASN A 37 -11.01 -5.90 -4.71
C ASN A 37 -10.27 -5.26 -3.54
N LEU A 38 -9.12 -4.63 -3.80
CA LEU A 38 -8.33 -3.94 -2.80
C LEU A 38 -7.68 -2.70 -3.41
N LEU A 39 -7.72 -1.59 -2.68
CA LEU A 39 -6.97 -0.37 -2.96
C LEU A 39 -5.84 -0.23 -1.93
N THR A 40 -4.59 0.04 -2.37
CA THR A 40 -3.40 0.09 -1.49
C THR A 40 -2.70 1.45 -1.52
N PRO A 41 -3.35 2.57 -1.16
CA PRO A 41 -2.74 3.89 -1.21
C PRO A 41 -1.69 4.05 -0.10
N ASN A 42 -0.63 4.79 -0.39
CA ASN A 42 0.20 5.39 0.64
C ASN A 42 -0.46 6.68 1.17
N ILE A 43 0.15 7.32 2.18
CA ILE A 43 -0.44 8.51 2.83
C ILE A 43 -0.66 9.66 1.83
N PRO A 44 0.33 10.11 1.01
CA PRO A 44 0.08 11.13 0.00
C PRO A 44 -1.03 10.76 -0.99
N GLU A 45 -1.09 9.53 -1.44
CA GLU A 45 -2.13 9.03 -2.34
C GLU A 45 -3.51 9.04 -1.66
N ALA A 46 -3.59 8.61 -0.40
CA ALA A 46 -4.82 8.64 0.37
C ALA A 46 -5.31 10.07 0.61
N GLU A 47 -4.41 11.02 0.89
CA GLU A 47 -4.73 12.45 0.99
C GLU A 47 -5.33 12.99 -0.31
N VAL A 48 -4.72 12.68 -1.46
CA VAL A 48 -5.23 13.10 -2.79
C VAL A 48 -6.61 12.49 -3.08
N LEU A 49 -6.80 11.21 -2.77
CA LEU A 49 -8.05 10.53 -3.02
C LEU A 49 -9.20 11.05 -2.14
N THR A 50 -8.91 11.33 -0.89
CA THR A 50 -9.95 11.62 0.12
C THR A 50 -10.09 13.10 0.46
N GLY A 51 -9.05 13.92 0.23
CA GLY A 51 -8.94 15.29 0.73
C GLY A 51 -8.69 15.39 2.23
N VAL A 52 -8.48 14.28 2.94
CA VAL A 52 -8.17 14.24 4.38
C VAL A 52 -6.67 14.41 4.55
N LYS A 53 -6.22 15.38 5.33
CA LYS A 53 -4.82 15.50 5.74
C LYS A 53 -4.49 14.46 6.81
N ILE A 54 -3.40 13.71 6.60
CA ILE A 54 -3.02 12.56 7.44
C ILE A 54 -1.73 12.86 8.20
N LYS A 55 -1.86 13.07 9.49
CA LYS A 55 -0.73 13.36 10.40
C LYS A 55 -0.48 12.23 11.41
N ASN A 56 -1.47 11.39 11.65
CA ASN A 56 -1.48 10.35 12.67
C ASN A 56 -2.33 9.15 12.24
N ARG A 57 -2.45 8.15 13.10
CA ARG A 57 -3.25 6.94 12.89
C ARG A 57 -4.74 7.23 12.73
N GLU A 58 -5.25 8.12 13.52
CA GLU A 58 -6.67 8.49 13.55
C GLU A 58 -7.09 9.09 12.21
N ASP A 59 -6.25 9.96 11.62
CA ASP A 59 -6.46 10.51 10.29
C ASP A 59 -6.40 9.43 9.20
N MET A 60 -5.50 8.43 9.34
CA MET A 60 -5.46 7.27 8.43
C MET A 60 -6.77 6.50 8.50
N ILE A 61 -7.32 6.26 9.68
CA ILE A 61 -8.60 5.56 9.86
C ILE A 61 -9.74 6.37 9.24
N LEU A 62 -9.78 7.69 9.45
CA LEU A 62 -10.77 8.57 8.84
C LEU A 62 -10.70 8.53 7.31
N SER A 63 -9.48 8.59 6.76
CA SER A 63 -9.26 8.49 5.32
C SER A 63 -9.69 7.13 4.77
N ALA A 64 -9.39 6.03 5.50
CA ALA A 64 -9.84 4.69 5.11
C ALA A 64 -11.37 4.59 5.08
N LYS A 65 -12.08 5.12 6.09
CA LYS A 65 -13.54 5.16 6.13
C LYS A 65 -14.10 5.92 4.93
N LYS A 66 -13.54 7.10 4.63
CA LYS A 66 -13.96 7.88 3.46
C LYS A 66 -13.79 7.14 2.14
N LEU A 67 -12.71 6.35 1.98
CA LEU A 67 -12.54 5.48 0.80
C LEU A 67 -13.61 4.39 0.73
N ILE A 68 -13.99 3.80 1.87
CA ILE A 68 -15.11 2.83 1.91
C ILE A 68 -16.44 3.49 1.52
N ASP A 69 -16.70 4.71 2.01
CA ASP A 69 -17.91 5.49 1.65
C ASP A 69 -17.92 5.86 0.16
N MET A 70 -16.75 6.04 -0.47
CA MET A 70 -16.61 6.22 -1.92
C MET A 70 -16.80 4.91 -2.72
N GLY A 71 -17.11 3.79 -2.07
CA GLY A 71 -17.42 2.51 -2.71
C GLY A 71 -16.24 1.53 -2.83
N VAL A 72 -15.08 1.82 -2.24
CA VAL A 72 -13.96 0.86 -2.19
C VAL A 72 -14.35 -0.34 -1.33
N LYS A 73 -14.14 -1.56 -1.83
CA LYS A 73 -14.51 -2.79 -1.11
C LYS A 73 -13.61 -3.10 0.06
N ASN A 74 -12.30 -2.99 -0.15
CA ASN A 74 -11.26 -3.15 0.87
C ASN A 74 -10.17 -2.12 0.62
N VAL A 75 -9.61 -1.55 1.68
CA VAL A 75 -8.52 -0.59 1.61
C VAL A 75 -7.38 -1.02 2.54
N LEU A 76 -6.14 -0.82 2.08
CA LEU A 76 -4.93 -0.93 2.89
C LEU A 76 -4.15 0.38 2.77
N ILE A 77 -4.29 1.30 3.74
CA ILE A 77 -3.48 2.52 3.76
C ILE A 77 -2.09 2.19 4.32
N LYS A 78 -1.05 2.45 3.52
CA LYS A 78 0.35 2.21 3.85
C LYS A 78 0.91 3.35 4.71
N GLY A 79 1.23 3.08 5.99
CA GLY A 79 1.65 4.10 6.96
C GLY A 79 3.15 4.43 6.96
N GLY A 80 3.92 3.92 6.03
CA GLY A 80 5.38 4.09 5.96
C GLY A 80 5.87 5.55 5.94
N HIS A 81 5.04 6.51 5.53
CA HIS A 81 5.35 7.94 5.47
C HIS A 81 5.26 8.67 6.81
N LEU A 82 4.55 8.13 7.81
CA LEU A 82 4.53 8.72 9.16
C LEU A 82 5.89 8.50 9.83
N LYS A 83 6.40 9.53 10.52
CA LYS A 83 7.67 9.47 11.28
C LYS A 83 7.46 8.85 12.66
N THR A 84 7.05 7.58 12.71
CA THR A 84 6.79 6.82 13.93
C THR A 84 7.86 5.75 14.17
N LYS A 85 8.02 5.27 15.41
CA LYS A 85 8.97 4.18 15.75
C LYS A 85 8.66 2.86 15.02
N LYS A 86 7.39 2.60 14.75
CA LYS A 86 6.90 1.43 14.01
C LYS A 86 6.14 1.90 12.78
N VAL A 87 6.06 1.07 11.76
CA VAL A 87 5.17 1.29 10.60
C VAL A 87 3.83 0.64 10.92
N GLU A 88 2.75 1.36 10.70
CA GLU A 88 1.39 0.85 10.87
C GLU A 88 0.63 1.00 9.56
N ASP A 89 0.14 -0.11 9.04
CA ASP A 89 -0.70 -0.15 7.85
C ASP A 89 -2.14 -0.44 8.28
N ILE A 90 -3.10 0.35 7.78
CA ILE A 90 -4.51 0.26 8.16
C ILE A 90 -5.29 -0.51 7.10
N PHE A 91 -5.79 -1.68 7.47
CA PHE A 91 -6.77 -2.43 6.66
C PHE A 91 -8.17 -2.14 7.15
N LEU A 92 -9.07 -1.83 6.22
CA LEU A 92 -10.49 -1.60 6.49
C LEU A 92 -11.36 -2.13 5.35
N ASN A 93 -12.49 -2.73 5.72
CA ASN A 93 -13.66 -2.95 4.86
C ASN A 93 -14.93 -2.75 5.68
N LYS A 94 -16.10 -3.04 5.12
CA LYS A 94 -17.40 -2.85 5.81
C LYS A 94 -17.56 -3.71 7.08
N SER A 95 -16.89 -4.86 7.17
CA SER A 95 -17.08 -5.84 8.25
C SER A 95 -15.83 -6.09 9.09
N ASP A 96 -14.66 -5.56 8.70
CA ASP A 96 -13.39 -5.91 9.34
C ASP A 96 -12.43 -4.73 9.35
N PHE A 97 -11.70 -4.62 10.45
CA PHE A 97 -10.68 -3.61 10.70
C PHE A 97 -9.43 -4.29 11.27
N LYS A 98 -8.26 -3.93 10.77
CA LYS A 98 -6.99 -4.44 11.28
C LYS A 98 -5.88 -3.41 11.13
N ILE A 99 -5.09 -3.25 12.19
CA ILE A 99 -3.80 -2.53 12.14
C ILE A 99 -2.71 -3.59 12.03
N PHE A 100 -1.92 -3.51 10.96
CA PHE A 100 -0.70 -4.30 10.81
C PHE A 100 0.48 -3.45 11.26
N THR A 101 1.20 -3.93 12.26
CA THR A 101 2.36 -3.22 12.82
C THR A 101 3.64 -3.92 12.41
N SER A 102 4.60 -3.16 11.89
CA SER A 102 5.91 -3.64 11.43
C SER A 102 7.05 -2.84 12.04
N PRO A 103 8.25 -3.42 12.19
CA PRO A 103 9.45 -2.66 12.55
C PRO A 103 9.76 -1.60 11.49
N ARG A 104 10.33 -0.47 11.93
CA ARG A 104 10.90 0.52 11.00
C ARG A 104 12.40 0.26 10.86
N TYR A 105 12.79 -0.19 9.69
CA TYR A 105 14.19 -0.45 9.40
C TYR A 105 14.92 0.84 9.01
N LYS A 106 16.11 1.08 9.58
CA LYS A 106 16.99 2.20 9.20
C LYS A 106 17.77 1.84 7.94
N THR A 107 17.16 2.03 6.78
CA THR A 107 17.76 1.75 5.47
C THR A 107 17.31 2.74 4.41
N LYS A 108 18.20 3.03 3.44
CA LYS A 108 17.89 3.78 2.22
C LYS A 108 17.29 2.87 1.15
N ASN A 109 17.49 1.55 1.25
CA ASN A 109 17.14 0.56 0.24
C ASN A 109 15.66 0.17 0.37
N THR A 110 14.79 1.05 -0.06
CA THR A 110 13.33 0.90 -0.01
C THR A 110 12.68 1.15 -1.37
N HIS A 111 13.48 1.12 -2.47
CA HIS A 111 12.92 1.27 -3.80
C HIS A 111 12.07 0.05 -4.16
N GLY A 112 10.86 0.30 -4.68
CA GLY A 112 9.95 -0.74 -5.11
C GLY A 112 9.08 -1.37 -4.01
N THR A 113 9.16 -0.93 -2.74
CA THR A 113 8.37 -1.51 -1.63
C THR A 113 6.87 -1.49 -1.87
N GLY A 114 6.29 -0.39 -2.38
CA GLY A 114 4.86 -0.27 -2.66
C GLY A 114 4.40 -1.26 -3.72
N CYS A 115 5.04 -1.23 -4.88
CA CYS A 115 4.74 -2.13 -6.00
C CYS A 115 4.94 -3.61 -5.62
N THR A 116 5.97 -3.92 -4.84
CA THR A 116 6.21 -5.28 -4.34
C THR A 116 5.10 -5.72 -3.38
N LEU A 117 4.64 -4.82 -2.51
CA LEU A 117 3.54 -5.12 -1.58
C LEU A 117 2.26 -5.47 -2.34
N SER A 118 1.85 -4.62 -3.29
CA SER A 118 0.63 -4.86 -4.07
C SER A 118 0.73 -6.14 -4.91
N SER A 119 1.89 -6.43 -5.51
CA SER A 119 2.14 -7.66 -6.26
C SER A 119 2.10 -8.91 -5.37
N ALA A 120 2.75 -8.88 -4.20
CA ALA A 120 2.72 -9.97 -3.24
C ALA A 120 1.30 -10.24 -2.72
N ILE A 121 0.54 -9.18 -2.39
CA ILE A 121 -0.86 -9.32 -1.98
C ILE A 121 -1.68 -9.96 -3.09
N THR A 122 -1.51 -9.51 -4.35
CA THR A 122 -2.20 -10.07 -5.50
C THR A 122 -1.91 -11.56 -5.65
N THR A 123 -0.64 -11.96 -5.52
CA THR A 123 -0.22 -13.35 -5.57
C THR A 123 -0.89 -14.20 -4.49
N PHE A 124 -0.82 -13.80 -3.22
CA PHE A 124 -1.46 -14.55 -2.13
C PHE A 124 -2.99 -14.59 -2.28
N PHE A 125 -3.60 -13.50 -2.74
CA PHE A 125 -5.03 -13.44 -3.00
C PHE A 125 -5.42 -14.38 -4.17
N SER A 126 -4.63 -14.44 -5.24
CA SER A 126 -4.87 -15.36 -6.37
C SER A 126 -4.73 -16.83 -5.93
N CYS A 127 -3.83 -17.13 -5.00
CA CYS A 127 -3.65 -18.45 -4.38
C CYS A 127 -4.74 -18.79 -3.34
N GLY A 128 -5.89 -18.12 -3.32
CA GLY A 128 -7.06 -18.48 -2.50
C GLY A 128 -7.03 -17.95 -1.06
N LYS A 129 -6.07 -17.14 -0.66
CA LYS A 129 -6.11 -16.49 0.67
C LYS A 129 -7.21 -15.43 0.71
N THR A 130 -7.80 -15.20 1.90
CA THR A 130 -8.68 -14.03 2.10
C THR A 130 -7.88 -12.74 1.88
N ILE A 131 -8.56 -11.65 1.50
CA ILE A 131 -7.87 -10.38 1.20
C ILE A 131 -7.07 -9.86 2.41
N LYS A 132 -7.63 -9.97 3.63
CA LYS A 132 -6.94 -9.61 4.87
C LYS A 132 -5.69 -10.46 5.11
N LYS A 133 -5.79 -11.79 4.90
CA LYS A 133 -4.63 -12.70 5.05
C LYS A 133 -3.58 -12.45 3.96
N ALA A 134 -3.98 -12.12 2.75
CA ALA A 134 -3.08 -11.74 1.67
C ALA A 134 -2.31 -10.45 2.01
N CYS A 135 -2.98 -9.44 2.62
CA CYS A 135 -2.31 -8.23 3.14
C CYS A 135 -1.27 -8.59 4.21
N GLU A 136 -1.63 -9.41 5.19
CA GLU A 136 -0.70 -9.86 6.24
C GLU A 136 0.56 -10.52 5.66
N LEU A 137 0.37 -11.46 4.73
CA LEU A 137 1.48 -12.19 4.11
C LEU A 137 2.33 -11.29 3.21
N GLY A 138 1.71 -10.37 2.45
CA GLY A 138 2.41 -9.38 1.62
C GLY A 138 3.27 -8.44 2.46
N ILE A 139 2.75 -7.96 3.59
CA ILE A 139 3.49 -7.11 4.53
C ILE A 139 4.69 -7.89 5.12
N LYS A 140 4.51 -9.14 5.53
CA LYS A 140 5.62 -9.98 6.01
C LYS A 140 6.70 -10.17 4.94
N TYR A 141 6.30 -10.47 3.71
CA TYR A 141 7.23 -10.62 2.58
C TYR A 141 8.05 -9.35 2.35
N VAL A 142 7.41 -8.18 2.29
CA VAL A 142 8.09 -6.90 2.06
C VAL A 142 9.02 -6.55 3.23
N ASN A 143 8.62 -6.79 4.47
CA ASN A 143 9.47 -6.57 5.64
C ASN A 143 10.76 -7.41 5.57
N LEU A 144 10.65 -8.68 5.19
CA LEU A 144 11.82 -9.55 4.99
C LEU A 144 12.69 -9.06 3.82
N ALA A 145 12.07 -8.63 2.72
CA ALA A 145 12.77 -8.07 1.56
C ALA A 145 13.55 -6.78 1.91
N ILE A 146 13.00 -5.93 2.78
CA ILE A 146 13.70 -4.75 3.29
C ILE A 146 14.85 -5.15 4.21
N LEU A 147 14.61 -6.06 5.14
CA LEU A 147 15.61 -6.52 6.12
C LEU A 147 16.84 -7.15 5.44
N THR A 148 16.60 -7.94 4.39
CA THR A 148 17.62 -8.69 3.65
C THR A 148 18.12 -7.96 2.40
N ASN A 149 17.91 -6.64 2.30
CA ASN A 149 18.27 -5.88 1.11
C ASN A 149 19.74 -6.07 0.71
N PRO A 150 20.06 -6.15 -0.60
CA PRO A 150 21.40 -6.48 -1.08
C PRO A 150 22.40 -5.33 -0.98
N LYS A 151 21.95 -4.12 -0.59
CA LYS A 151 22.76 -2.89 -0.46
C LYS A 151 23.49 -2.48 -1.75
N TYR A 152 22.85 -2.71 -2.91
CA TYR A 152 23.42 -2.30 -4.19
C TYR A 152 23.33 -0.79 -4.42
N GLY A 153 24.41 -0.21 -4.95
CA GLY A 153 24.48 1.20 -5.32
C GLY A 153 24.63 2.16 -4.14
N LYS A 154 24.76 3.47 -4.47
CA LYS A 154 24.96 4.56 -3.50
C LYS A 154 23.68 5.35 -3.18
N GLY A 155 22.63 5.18 -3.97
CA GLY A 155 21.34 5.85 -3.83
C GLY A 155 20.30 5.04 -3.05
N HIS A 156 19.02 5.20 -3.42
CA HIS A 156 17.92 4.39 -2.93
C HIS A 156 17.92 3.02 -3.60
N GLY A 157 18.64 2.07 -3.03
CA GLY A 157 18.79 0.72 -3.57
C GLY A 157 17.48 -0.10 -3.49
N PRO A 158 17.44 -1.24 -4.23
CA PRO A 158 16.30 -2.13 -4.25
C PRO A 158 16.18 -2.93 -2.93
N ILE A 159 14.98 -3.45 -2.70
CA ILE A 159 14.74 -4.50 -1.71
C ILE A 159 15.13 -5.88 -2.29
N ASN A 160 15.23 -6.90 -1.46
CA ASN A 160 15.57 -8.26 -1.88
C ASN A 160 14.31 -9.04 -2.29
N HIS A 161 14.02 -9.11 -3.60
CA HIS A 161 12.89 -9.88 -4.12
C HIS A 161 13.06 -11.41 -4.00
N LEU A 162 14.28 -11.90 -3.79
CA LEU A 162 14.60 -13.32 -3.69
C LEU A 162 14.66 -13.83 -2.24
N ASN A 163 14.12 -13.06 -1.28
CA ASN A 163 14.22 -13.37 0.15
C ASN A 163 13.53 -14.69 0.57
N SER A 164 12.58 -15.17 -0.21
CA SER A 164 11.84 -16.40 0.05
C SER A 164 12.43 -17.64 -0.59
N LEU A 165 13.53 -17.51 -1.35
CA LEU A 165 14.21 -18.59 -2.06
C LEU A 165 15.45 -19.14 -1.30
N ARG A 166 15.60 -18.77 -0.02
CA ARG A 166 16.70 -19.21 0.84
C ARG A 166 16.17 -20.06 1.98
#